data_68861e7343c227b4635742a5c35aa371
#
_entry.id   68861e7343c227b4635742a5c35aa371
#
_cell.length_a   1.000
_cell.length_b   1.000
_cell.length_c   1.000
_cell.angle_alpha   90.00
_cell.angle_beta   90.00
_cell.angle_gamma   90.00
#
_symmetry.space_group_name_H-M   'P 1'
#
loop_
_entity.id
_entity.type
_entity.pdbx_description
1 polymer ?
#
loop_
_entity_poly.entity_id
_entity_poly.type
_entity_poly.pdbx_seq_one_letter_code
_entity_poly.pdbx_strand_id
1 'polypeptide(L)'
;MKVIKLLFLILFINVFAQNSAENPVPDYNFPKIKSSITMPVAIPLAEISNIINASVKDLIYQDDSYTDNNNDQFKVKVWKTRPIRLVGGTNQNILIEVPLKIWAEKGIGTLGVYTYQNTTFETVMSFSTTINFQSNWTLKTNTEPNGFRWVVKPVLDFGRIKIPITGLVEKSLIEQQQKFSKTIDQQLATQLNFQQYAVMAWNAFSNPFNISEEYKTWLKITPIKVNITPLKFYSNQIGTELGIDVFSETFTGTQPASSPLIKTAANFSSVPALNDTFLLQTTANIPFTEATEIARNMFLNREYNIRGSSVKIKDIKVYGVDDKVMIEAETEGYIKGKAFISGIPVYDEARKKIVLSNTKFNLRTANILQKTATLLFRGRIVKMIEEEYGIPTQELEKSSKKSIEEAFNKEYYKGLKMTGAVFNLKPSRIFMNPYGITAVIDTNATLKLTVKGI
;
A
#
# COMPACT_ATOMS: atom_id res chain seq x y z
N MET A 1 3.34 -41.42 7.22
CA MET A 1 3.40 -40.51 6.04
C MET A 1 3.05 -39.04 6.32
N LYS A 2 2.12 -38.70 7.22
CA LYS A 2 1.79 -37.29 7.57
C LYS A 2 2.85 -36.61 8.46
N VAL A 3 3.53 -37.34 9.33
CA VAL A 3 4.60 -36.83 10.23
C VAL A 3 5.87 -36.45 9.46
N ILE A 4 6.17 -37.14 8.36
CA ILE A 4 7.34 -36.88 7.53
C ILE A 4 7.19 -35.59 6.71
N LYS A 5 5.95 -35.23 6.31
CA LYS A 5 5.70 -33.97 5.59
C LYS A 5 5.81 -32.75 6.51
N LEU A 6 5.48 -32.89 7.79
CA LEU A 6 5.61 -31.84 8.81
C LEU A 6 7.09 -31.62 9.18
N LEU A 7 7.87 -32.70 9.25
CA LEU A 7 9.33 -32.59 9.45
C LEU A 7 10.06 -31.91 8.29
N PHE A 8 9.54 -32.06 7.07
CA PHE A 8 10.12 -31.42 5.88
C PHE A 8 9.92 -29.90 5.87
N LEU A 9 8.77 -29.43 6.37
CA LEU A 9 8.49 -28.00 6.54
C LEU A 9 9.36 -27.40 7.66
N ILE A 10 9.49 -28.13 8.76
CA ILE A 10 10.30 -27.73 9.93
C ILE A 10 11.78 -27.67 9.62
N LEU A 11 12.31 -28.50 8.70
CA LEU A 11 13.73 -28.52 8.32
C LEU A 11 14.14 -27.35 7.41
N PHE A 12 13.22 -26.82 6.60
CA PHE A 12 13.47 -25.57 5.89
C PHE A 12 13.64 -24.37 6.84
N ILE A 13 13.07 -24.46 8.03
CA ILE A 13 12.96 -23.39 9.02
C ILE A 13 14.20 -23.33 9.94
N ASN A 14 14.68 -24.49 10.39
CA ASN A 14 15.75 -24.54 11.40
C ASN A 14 17.14 -24.25 10.84
N VAL A 15 17.34 -24.40 9.53
CA VAL A 15 18.65 -24.18 8.89
C VAL A 15 18.95 -22.69 8.74
N PHE A 16 17.93 -21.84 8.56
CA PHE A 16 18.12 -20.39 8.48
C PHE A 16 18.56 -19.73 9.80
N ALA A 17 18.37 -20.40 10.94
CA ALA A 17 18.51 -19.79 12.25
C ALA A 17 19.86 -20.04 12.95
N GLN A 18 20.68 -20.97 12.53
CA GLN A 18 21.83 -21.43 13.36
C GLN A 18 23.24 -21.10 12.87
N ASN A 19 23.48 -20.66 11.62
CA ASN A 19 24.84 -20.49 11.11
C ASN A 19 25.17 -19.18 10.41
N SER A 20 24.51 -18.08 10.72
CA SER A 20 24.87 -16.76 10.16
C SER A 20 26.09 -16.10 10.84
N ALA A 21 26.75 -16.78 11.79
CA ALA A 21 27.83 -16.19 12.59
C ALA A 21 29.25 -16.37 12.05
N GLU A 22 29.50 -17.29 11.11
CA GLU A 22 30.89 -17.61 10.75
C GLU A 22 31.35 -17.26 9.33
N ASN A 23 30.48 -16.90 8.41
CA ASN A 23 30.89 -16.31 7.13
C ASN A 23 29.86 -15.24 6.71
N PRO A 24 30.12 -13.96 6.96
CA PRO A 24 29.31 -12.92 6.35
C PRO A 24 29.39 -13.09 4.83
N VAL A 25 28.24 -13.28 4.18
CA VAL A 25 28.16 -13.20 2.71
C VAL A 25 28.80 -11.87 2.34
N PRO A 26 29.90 -11.86 1.56
CA PRO A 26 30.50 -10.59 1.14
C PRO A 26 29.43 -9.72 0.53
N ASP A 27 29.58 -8.41 0.63
CA ASP A 27 28.61 -7.38 0.23
C ASP A 27 28.30 -7.48 -1.27
N TYR A 28 27.60 -8.56 -1.66
CA TYR A 28 27.17 -8.79 -3.03
C TYR A 28 25.94 -7.94 -3.28
N ASN A 29 26.10 -6.97 -4.15
CA ASN A 29 25.04 -6.05 -4.52
C ASN A 29 24.03 -6.78 -5.42
N PHE A 30 23.03 -7.39 -4.80
CA PHE A 30 21.94 -8.04 -5.54
C PHE A 30 21.23 -7.00 -6.43
N PRO A 31 20.88 -7.36 -7.67
CA PRO A 31 20.18 -6.44 -8.54
C PRO A 31 18.81 -6.08 -7.93
N LYS A 32 18.63 -4.80 -7.61
CA LYS A 32 17.37 -4.29 -7.11
C LYS A 32 16.34 -4.26 -8.22
N ILE A 33 15.19 -4.88 -7.99
CA ILE A 33 14.12 -4.92 -8.99
C ILE A 33 13.12 -3.81 -8.68
N LYS A 34 12.88 -2.97 -9.70
CA LYS A 34 11.88 -1.93 -9.61
C LYS A 34 10.49 -2.51 -9.79
N SER A 35 9.60 -2.19 -8.88
CA SER A 35 8.20 -2.58 -8.85
C SER A 35 7.30 -1.36 -8.77
N SER A 36 6.03 -1.49 -9.12
CA SER A 36 5.04 -0.43 -8.98
C SER A 36 3.83 -0.95 -8.19
N ILE A 37 3.50 -0.24 -7.13
CA ILE A 37 2.35 -0.50 -6.26
C ILE A 37 1.28 0.50 -6.63
N THR A 38 0.20 0.07 -7.26
CA THR A 38 -0.94 0.92 -7.59
C THR A 38 -2.12 0.61 -6.68
N MET A 39 -2.74 1.65 -6.15
CA MET A 39 -3.91 1.52 -5.30
C MET A 39 -4.90 2.67 -5.51
N PRO A 40 -6.21 2.40 -5.64
CA PRO A 40 -7.23 3.43 -5.56
C PRO A 40 -7.31 4.00 -4.14
N VAL A 41 -7.47 5.32 -4.07
CA VAL A 41 -7.68 6.09 -2.83
C VAL A 41 -9.09 6.65 -2.87
N ALA A 42 -9.85 6.42 -1.82
CA ALA A 42 -11.20 6.95 -1.65
C ALA A 42 -11.27 7.81 -0.38
N ILE A 43 -11.71 9.05 -0.52
CA ILE A 43 -11.93 10.01 0.57
C ILE A 43 -13.44 10.29 0.61
N PRO A 44 -14.19 9.73 1.57
CA PRO A 44 -15.61 10.02 1.72
C PRO A 44 -15.84 11.51 2.03
N LEU A 45 -16.77 12.16 1.33
CA LEU A 45 -17.12 13.55 1.59
C LEU A 45 -17.70 13.75 3.00
N ALA A 46 -18.28 12.70 3.57
CA ALA A 46 -18.76 12.74 4.96
C ALA A 46 -17.62 12.97 5.96
N GLU A 47 -16.42 12.43 5.72
CA GLU A 47 -15.26 12.65 6.61
C GLU A 47 -14.82 14.12 6.56
N ILE A 48 -14.74 14.70 5.36
CA ILE A 48 -14.43 16.13 5.19
C ILE A 48 -15.51 16.99 5.85
N SER A 49 -16.78 16.61 5.67
CA SER A 49 -17.90 17.29 6.32
C SER A 49 -17.80 17.25 7.85
N ASN A 50 -17.41 16.11 8.42
CA ASN A 50 -17.25 15.96 9.87
C ASN A 50 -16.15 16.89 10.41
N ILE A 51 -14.99 16.96 9.74
CA ILE A 51 -13.89 17.86 10.11
C ILE A 51 -14.33 19.31 10.08
N ILE A 52 -15.01 19.74 9.01
CA ILE A 52 -15.52 21.11 8.86
C ILE A 52 -16.52 21.40 9.98
N ASN A 53 -17.47 20.51 10.24
CA ASN A 53 -18.48 20.70 11.27
C ASN A 53 -17.91 20.74 12.69
N ALA A 54 -16.82 20.01 12.96
CA ALA A 54 -16.12 20.07 14.23
C ALA A 54 -15.36 21.38 14.45
N SER A 55 -14.88 22.01 13.36
CA SER A 55 -14.13 23.26 13.40
C SER A 55 -15.02 24.51 13.39
N VAL A 56 -16.22 24.41 12.81
CA VAL A 56 -17.16 25.54 12.69
C VAL A 56 -18.10 25.58 13.91
N LYS A 57 -17.98 26.61 14.73
CA LYS A 57 -18.89 26.86 15.89
C LYS A 57 -20.33 27.09 15.41
N ASP A 58 -21.30 26.87 16.31
CA ASP A 58 -22.71 27.14 15.97
C ASP A 58 -22.97 28.62 15.73
N LEU A 59 -22.43 29.53 16.55
CA LEU A 59 -22.40 30.96 16.27
C LEU A 59 -21.22 31.26 15.34
N ILE A 60 -21.57 31.53 14.04
CA ILE A 60 -20.58 31.75 12.99
C ILE A 60 -20.13 33.21 12.93
N TYR A 61 -21.07 34.15 13.12
CA TYR A 61 -20.82 35.57 13.05
C TYR A 61 -21.70 36.32 14.00
N GLN A 62 -21.17 37.38 14.58
CA GLN A 62 -21.88 38.27 15.45
C GLN A 62 -21.35 39.69 15.28
N ASP A 63 -22.29 40.63 15.14
CA ASP A 63 -22.08 42.04 15.22
C ASP A 63 -23.14 42.63 16.19
N ASP A 64 -22.69 43.12 17.34
CA ASP A 64 -23.55 43.66 18.39
C ASP A 64 -23.48 45.18 18.52
N SER A 65 -22.85 45.87 17.55
CA SER A 65 -22.71 47.33 17.58
C SER A 65 -23.66 48.00 16.59
N TYR A 66 -24.24 49.10 17.01
CA TYR A 66 -25.03 49.96 16.13
C TYR A 66 -24.19 51.07 15.50
N THR A 67 -22.97 51.29 15.99
CA THR A 67 -22.16 52.47 15.69
C THR A 67 -20.89 52.15 14.90
N ASP A 68 -20.54 50.89 14.73
CA ASP A 68 -19.51 50.45 13.80
C ASP A 68 -20.01 50.45 12.35
N ASN A 69 -19.22 50.07 11.39
CA ASN A 69 -19.55 50.04 9.96
C ASN A 69 -20.15 51.36 9.43
N ASN A 70 -19.60 52.51 9.85
CA ASN A 70 -20.08 53.83 9.53
C ASN A 70 -21.44 54.20 10.15
N ASN A 71 -21.68 53.77 11.38
CA ASN A 71 -22.91 54.07 12.11
C ASN A 71 -24.17 53.48 11.43
N ASP A 72 -24.05 52.24 10.95
CA ASP A 72 -25.07 51.62 10.11
C ASP A 72 -26.36 51.26 10.86
N GLN A 73 -26.41 51.43 12.18
CA GLN A 73 -27.57 51.14 13.04
C GLN A 73 -28.09 49.71 12.89
N PHE A 74 -27.15 48.73 12.70
CA PHE A 74 -27.49 47.37 12.37
C PHE A 74 -26.77 46.37 13.29
N LYS A 75 -27.48 45.39 13.80
CA LYS A 75 -26.93 44.23 14.50
C LYS A 75 -27.30 42.95 13.80
N VAL A 76 -26.40 41.97 13.80
CA VAL A 76 -26.66 40.68 13.21
C VAL A 76 -26.00 39.57 13.97
N LYS A 77 -26.70 38.42 14.10
CA LYS A 77 -26.18 37.18 14.60
C LYS A 77 -26.49 36.05 13.61
N VAL A 78 -25.50 35.25 13.32
CA VAL A 78 -25.62 34.17 12.35
C VAL A 78 -25.21 32.85 13.00
N TRP A 79 -26.12 31.90 13.00
CA TRP A 79 -25.90 30.57 13.54
C TRP A 79 -26.01 29.51 12.44
N LYS A 80 -25.21 28.46 12.57
CA LYS A 80 -25.40 27.21 11.87
C LYS A 80 -26.55 26.44 12.52
N THR A 81 -27.55 26.06 11.76
CA THR A 81 -28.74 25.35 12.30
C THR A 81 -28.67 23.85 12.17
N ARG A 82 -27.91 23.35 11.21
CA ARG A 82 -27.67 21.91 10.92
C ARG A 82 -26.26 21.73 10.41
N PRO A 83 -25.76 20.48 10.38
CA PRO A 83 -24.44 20.21 9.82
C PRO A 83 -24.28 20.70 8.39
N ILE A 84 -23.12 21.29 8.08
CA ILE A 84 -22.67 21.63 6.74
C ILE A 84 -22.58 20.34 5.94
N ARG A 85 -23.16 20.31 4.76
CA ARG A 85 -23.21 19.13 3.89
C ARG A 85 -22.35 19.34 2.65
N LEU A 86 -21.58 18.30 2.31
CA LEU A 86 -20.78 18.23 1.09
C LEU A 86 -21.33 17.16 0.17
N VAL A 87 -21.44 17.47 -1.12
CA VAL A 87 -21.89 16.54 -2.16
C VAL A 87 -21.02 16.76 -3.39
N GLY A 88 -20.59 15.70 -4.04
CA GLY A 88 -19.88 15.80 -5.32
C GLY A 88 -20.83 16.33 -6.41
N GLY A 89 -20.39 17.36 -7.11
CA GLY A 89 -21.11 17.92 -8.24
C GLY A 89 -20.77 17.25 -9.56
N THR A 90 -21.49 17.64 -10.62
CA THR A 90 -21.30 17.07 -11.97
C THR A 90 -20.07 17.60 -12.71
N ASN A 91 -19.56 18.78 -12.31
CA ASN A 91 -18.47 19.50 -13.00
C ASN A 91 -17.12 19.34 -12.29
N GLN A 92 -16.80 18.16 -11.76
CA GLN A 92 -15.57 17.92 -11.02
C GLN A 92 -15.35 18.91 -9.87
N ASN A 93 -16.41 19.20 -9.13
CA ASN A 93 -16.45 20.12 -8.00
C ASN A 93 -17.16 19.49 -6.80
N ILE A 94 -17.10 20.17 -5.67
CA ILE A 94 -17.86 19.84 -4.47
C ILE A 94 -18.89 20.95 -4.26
N LEU A 95 -20.13 20.55 -4.08
CA LEU A 95 -21.19 21.45 -3.63
C LEU A 95 -21.21 21.44 -2.09
N ILE A 96 -21.18 22.63 -1.50
CA ILE A 96 -21.21 22.85 -0.05
C ILE A 96 -22.50 23.58 0.30
N GLU A 97 -23.33 23.00 1.15
CA GLU A 97 -24.54 23.58 1.68
C GLU A 97 -24.39 23.97 3.14
N VAL A 98 -24.59 25.25 3.45
CA VAL A 98 -24.45 25.83 4.79
C VAL A 98 -25.83 26.34 5.24
N PRO A 99 -26.53 25.60 6.11
CA PRO A 99 -27.83 26.03 6.65
C PRO A 99 -27.64 27.02 7.80
N LEU A 100 -28.25 28.20 7.64
CA LEU A 100 -28.06 29.35 8.52
C LEU A 100 -29.41 29.85 9.08
N LYS A 101 -29.39 30.24 10.37
CA LYS A 101 -30.39 31.10 11.00
C LYS A 101 -29.74 32.45 11.25
N ILE A 102 -30.44 33.49 10.83
CA ILE A 102 -29.94 34.86 10.92
C ILE A 102 -30.99 35.68 11.72
N TRP A 103 -30.51 36.26 12.78
CA TRP A 103 -31.24 37.32 13.48
C TRP A 103 -30.61 38.65 13.11
N ALA A 104 -31.43 39.60 12.71
CA ALA A 104 -31.00 40.94 12.32
C ALA A 104 -31.89 41.98 12.95
N GLU A 105 -31.31 43.07 13.45
CA GLU A 105 -31.98 44.22 14.01
C GLU A 105 -31.48 45.50 13.33
N LYS A 106 -32.37 46.33 12.90
CA LYS A 106 -32.08 47.58 12.18
C LYS A 106 -32.78 48.77 12.83
N GLY A 107 -32.02 49.81 13.12
CA GLY A 107 -32.59 51.12 13.47
C GLY A 107 -33.12 51.83 12.23
N ILE A 108 -34.37 52.22 12.28
CA ILE A 108 -35.05 53.02 11.25
C ILE A 108 -35.35 54.38 11.86
N GLY A 109 -34.80 55.46 11.29
CA GLY A 109 -34.96 56.82 11.83
C GLY A 109 -33.95 57.79 11.23
N THR A 110 -34.02 59.04 11.70
CA THR A 110 -33.13 60.16 11.26
C THR A 110 -32.75 61.04 12.45
N LEU A 111 -31.67 61.81 12.33
CA LEU A 111 -31.24 62.81 13.31
C LEU A 111 -31.00 62.26 14.75
N GLY A 112 -30.57 60.99 14.86
CA GLY A 112 -30.29 60.39 16.15
C GLY A 112 -31.50 59.78 16.86
N VAL A 113 -32.68 59.79 16.27
CA VAL A 113 -33.90 59.16 16.79
C VAL A 113 -34.16 57.91 15.93
N TYR A 114 -34.00 56.73 16.53
CA TYR A 114 -34.17 55.45 15.83
C TYR A 114 -35.18 54.57 16.55
N THR A 115 -36.04 53.90 15.76
CA THR A 115 -36.86 52.77 16.21
C THR A 115 -36.24 51.48 15.71
N TYR A 116 -35.94 50.57 16.61
CA TYR A 116 -35.30 49.30 16.28
C TYR A 116 -36.31 48.22 16.02
N GLN A 117 -36.15 47.53 14.90
CA GLN A 117 -36.95 46.38 14.50
C GLN A 117 -36.08 45.21 14.18
N ASN A 118 -36.45 44.03 14.64
CA ASN A 118 -35.71 42.82 14.38
C ASN A 118 -36.53 41.82 13.55
N THR A 119 -35.80 40.89 12.93
CA THR A 119 -36.37 39.78 12.20
C THR A 119 -35.45 38.57 12.33
N THR A 120 -36.08 37.40 12.28
CA THR A 120 -35.34 36.15 12.22
C THR A 120 -35.77 35.40 10.96
N PHE A 121 -34.77 34.92 10.24
CA PHE A 121 -35.02 34.19 8.99
C PHE A 121 -34.01 33.05 8.84
N GLU A 122 -34.30 32.13 7.93
CA GLU A 122 -33.44 30.97 7.67
C GLU A 122 -33.18 30.85 6.17
N THR A 123 -31.94 30.51 5.86
CA THR A 123 -31.46 30.29 4.49
C THR A 123 -30.49 29.14 4.43
N VAL A 124 -30.36 28.55 3.27
CA VAL A 124 -29.25 27.65 2.97
C VAL A 124 -28.39 28.31 1.90
N MET A 125 -27.17 28.68 2.26
CA MET A 125 -26.18 29.15 1.30
C MET A 125 -25.53 27.99 0.62
N SER A 126 -25.31 28.09 -0.69
CA SER A 126 -24.64 27.08 -1.50
C SER A 126 -23.35 27.63 -2.09
N PHE A 127 -22.34 26.78 -2.15
CA PHE A 127 -21.03 27.10 -2.73
C PHE A 127 -20.59 25.95 -3.64
N SER A 128 -19.79 26.28 -4.65
CA SER A 128 -19.15 25.33 -5.56
C SER A 128 -17.65 25.45 -5.40
N THR A 129 -17.00 24.37 -4.96
CA THR A 129 -15.56 24.34 -4.72
C THR A 129 -14.86 23.40 -5.70
N THR A 130 -13.93 23.94 -6.47
CA THR A 130 -12.98 23.13 -7.23
C THR A 130 -11.73 22.89 -6.41
N ILE A 131 -11.13 21.71 -6.57
CA ILE A 131 -9.94 21.29 -5.83
C ILE A 131 -8.82 20.96 -6.81
N ASN A 132 -7.68 21.57 -6.62
CA ASN A 132 -6.44 21.25 -7.33
C ASN A 132 -5.41 20.72 -6.32
N PHE A 133 -5.06 19.46 -6.46
CA PHE A 133 -4.04 18.81 -5.64
C PHE A 133 -2.68 18.99 -6.30
N GLN A 134 -1.81 19.79 -5.69
CA GLN A 134 -0.51 20.18 -6.24
C GLN A 134 0.55 19.16 -5.90
N SER A 135 1.56 19.01 -6.77
CA SER A 135 2.64 18.02 -6.64
C SER A 135 3.42 18.09 -5.33
N ASN A 136 3.43 19.22 -4.66
CA ASN A 136 4.03 19.42 -3.34
C ASN A 136 3.11 19.02 -2.17
N TRP A 137 2.04 18.26 -2.44
CA TRP A 137 1.04 17.79 -1.45
C TRP A 137 0.16 18.90 -0.85
N THR A 138 0.15 20.09 -1.44
CA THR A 138 -0.76 21.14 -1.01
C THR A 138 -2.07 21.11 -1.78
N LEU A 139 -3.14 21.49 -1.10
CA LEU A 139 -4.46 21.63 -1.68
C LEU A 139 -4.69 23.09 -2.04
N LYS A 140 -5.00 23.37 -3.30
CA LYS A 140 -5.45 24.66 -3.74
C LYS A 140 -6.92 24.55 -4.11
N THR A 141 -7.76 25.30 -3.41
CA THR A 141 -9.21 25.34 -3.65
C THR A 141 -9.62 26.68 -4.25
N ASN A 142 -10.67 26.65 -5.03
CA ASN A 142 -11.36 27.86 -5.51
C ASN A 142 -12.85 27.66 -5.26
N THR A 143 -13.36 28.40 -4.29
CA THR A 143 -14.77 28.34 -3.88
C THR A 143 -15.52 29.55 -4.42
N GLU A 144 -16.57 29.30 -5.13
CA GLU A 144 -17.44 30.31 -5.72
C GLU A 144 -18.84 30.24 -5.12
N PRO A 145 -19.54 31.37 -4.94
CA PRO A 145 -20.93 31.39 -4.59
C PRO A 145 -21.77 30.61 -5.59
N ASN A 146 -22.65 29.75 -5.10
CA ASN A 146 -23.60 29.00 -5.92
C ASN A 146 -25.07 29.30 -5.51
N GLY A 147 -25.32 30.55 -5.11
CA GLY A 147 -26.63 31.04 -4.70
C GLY A 147 -27.05 30.62 -3.29
N PHE A 148 -28.30 30.91 -2.98
CA PHE A 148 -28.93 30.54 -1.70
C PHE A 148 -30.40 30.26 -1.92
N ARG A 149 -31.04 29.61 -0.96
CA ARG A 149 -32.49 29.39 -0.94
C ARG A 149 -33.06 29.74 0.41
N TRP A 150 -34.20 30.42 0.41
CA TRP A 150 -34.93 30.72 1.62
C TRP A 150 -35.56 29.45 2.22
N VAL A 151 -35.40 29.28 3.53
CA VAL A 151 -36.19 28.35 4.34
C VAL A 151 -37.28 29.10 5.05
N VAL A 152 -36.93 30.27 5.66
CA VAL A 152 -37.85 31.24 6.22
C VAL A 152 -37.47 32.61 5.66
N LYS A 153 -38.39 33.29 4.98
CA LYS A 153 -38.12 34.60 4.39
C LYS A 153 -38.06 35.69 5.46
N PRO A 154 -37.20 36.72 5.30
CA PRO A 154 -37.12 37.85 6.20
C PRO A 154 -38.33 38.79 6.06
N VAL A 155 -39.01 39.08 7.17
CA VAL A 155 -40.17 39.96 7.24
C VAL A 155 -40.05 40.83 8.49
N LEU A 156 -40.17 42.13 8.38
CA LEU A 156 -40.34 43.02 9.52
C LEU A 156 -41.83 43.01 9.92
N ASP A 157 -42.09 42.76 11.20
CA ASP A 157 -43.45 42.68 11.75
C ASP A 157 -43.74 43.88 12.63
N PHE A 158 -44.66 44.72 12.18
CA PHE A 158 -45.17 45.88 12.92
C PHE A 158 -46.58 45.62 13.49
N GLY A 159 -46.88 44.37 13.77
CA GLY A 159 -48.18 43.92 14.28
C GLY A 159 -49.21 43.74 13.15
N ARG A 160 -49.88 44.81 12.72
CA ARG A 160 -50.83 44.73 11.64
C ARG A 160 -50.23 44.81 10.23
N ILE A 161 -48.99 45.26 10.14
CA ILE A 161 -48.30 45.45 8.86
C ILE A 161 -47.06 44.55 8.84
N LYS A 162 -46.97 43.70 7.84
CA LYS A 162 -45.79 42.85 7.59
C LYS A 162 -45.10 43.30 6.32
N ILE A 163 -43.85 43.73 6.45
CA ILE A 163 -43.07 44.25 5.34
C ILE A 163 -42.00 43.19 4.96
N PRO A 164 -42.11 42.56 3.78
CA PRO A 164 -41.06 41.71 3.26
C PRO A 164 -39.80 42.52 2.96
N ILE A 165 -38.65 42.10 3.48
CA ILE A 165 -37.34 42.73 3.24
C ILE A 165 -36.38 41.85 2.46
N THR A 166 -36.92 40.87 1.74
CA THR A 166 -36.11 39.88 0.99
C THR A 166 -35.11 40.54 0.05
N GLY A 167 -35.52 41.54 -0.76
CA GLY A 167 -34.62 42.21 -1.71
C GLY A 167 -33.45 42.97 -1.04
N LEU A 168 -33.66 43.52 0.18
CA LEU A 168 -32.61 44.18 0.94
C LEU A 168 -31.61 43.15 1.45
N VAL A 169 -32.11 42.03 2.02
CA VAL A 169 -31.27 40.98 2.59
C VAL A 169 -30.55 40.20 1.51
N GLU A 170 -31.14 39.99 0.34
CA GLU A 170 -30.51 39.32 -0.79
C GLU A 170 -29.17 39.94 -1.20
N LYS A 171 -29.16 41.29 -1.33
CA LYS A 171 -27.93 42.00 -1.67
C LYS A 171 -26.82 41.75 -0.66
N SER A 172 -27.13 41.85 0.64
CA SER A 172 -26.16 41.57 1.71
C SER A 172 -25.71 40.10 1.74
N LEU A 173 -26.60 39.15 1.48
CA LEU A 173 -26.24 37.73 1.43
C LEU A 173 -25.30 37.45 0.26
N ILE A 174 -25.51 38.03 -0.91
CA ILE A 174 -24.63 37.88 -2.08
C ILE A 174 -23.24 38.45 -1.78
N GLU A 175 -23.15 39.63 -1.17
CA GLU A 175 -21.88 40.23 -0.77
C GLU A 175 -21.14 39.37 0.29
N GLN A 176 -21.86 38.84 1.27
CA GLN A 176 -21.27 37.97 2.30
C GLN A 176 -20.85 36.62 1.74
N GLN A 177 -21.53 36.04 0.76
CA GLN A 177 -21.10 34.79 0.13
C GLN A 177 -19.69 34.89 -0.43
N GLN A 178 -19.31 36.04 -1.02
CA GLN A 178 -17.93 36.24 -1.51
C GLN A 178 -16.88 36.17 -0.39
N LYS A 179 -17.20 36.70 0.79
CA LYS A 179 -16.31 36.62 1.97
C LYS A 179 -16.23 35.20 2.50
N PHE A 180 -17.38 34.51 2.61
CA PHE A 180 -17.43 33.11 3.06
C PHE A 180 -16.69 32.18 2.11
N SER A 181 -16.72 32.37 0.80
CA SER A 181 -15.96 31.60 -0.17
C SER A 181 -14.46 31.61 0.16
N LYS A 182 -13.88 32.79 0.43
CA LYS A 182 -12.48 32.91 0.82
C LYS A 182 -12.18 32.22 2.16
N THR A 183 -13.08 32.31 3.12
CA THR A 183 -12.96 31.63 4.42
C THR A 183 -12.99 30.12 4.24
N ILE A 184 -13.85 29.58 3.39
CA ILE A 184 -13.91 28.15 3.07
C ILE A 184 -12.57 27.69 2.48
N ASP A 185 -12.03 28.41 1.51
CA ASP A 185 -10.73 28.09 0.90
C ASP A 185 -9.58 28.07 1.92
N GLN A 186 -9.54 29.07 2.81
CA GLN A 186 -8.55 29.14 3.88
C GLN A 186 -8.67 27.96 4.85
N GLN A 187 -9.89 27.61 5.26
CA GLN A 187 -10.12 26.49 6.18
C GLN A 187 -9.75 25.15 5.53
N LEU A 188 -10.13 24.90 4.29
CA LEU A 188 -9.76 23.69 3.57
C LEU A 188 -8.23 23.56 3.43
N ALA A 189 -7.55 24.64 3.08
CA ALA A 189 -6.09 24.66 2.93
C ALA A 189 -5.35 24.40 4.25
N THR A 190 -5.88 24.87 5.40
CA THR A 190 -5.22 24.73 6.71
C THR A 190 -5.53 23.40 7.39
N GLN A 191 -6.73 22.85 7.23
CA GLN A 191 -7.16 21.63 7.90
C GLN A 191 -6.68 20.35 7.21
N LEU A 192 -6.39 20.40 5.90
CA LEU A 192 -6.01 19.24 5.10
C LEU A 192 -4.50 19.27 4.79
N ASN A 193 -3.70 18.79 5.73
CA ASN A 193 -2.24 18.73 5.58
C ASN A 193 -1.78 17.40 4.94
N PHE A 194 -1.93 17.25 3.64
CA PHE A 194 -1.52 16.03 2.92
C PHE A 194 -0.02 15.77 2.94
N GLN A 195 0.82 16.82 3.10
CA GLN A 195 2.27 16.68 3.24
C GLN A 195 2.62 15.81 4.46
N GLN A 196 1.96 16.03 5.58
CA GLN A 196 2.18 15.23 6.78
C GLN A 196 1.79 13.76 6.58
N TYR A 197 0.64 13.50 5.97
CA TYR A 197 0.19 12.14 5.66
C TYR A 197 1.13 11.44 4.68
N ALA A 198 1.64 12.13 3.67
CA ALA A 198 2.62 11.60 2.72
C ALA A 198 3.93 11.22 3.42
N VAL A 199 4.45 12.07 4.33
CA VAL A 199 5.64 11.77 5.14
C VAL A 199 5.42 10.52 6.00
N MET A 200 4.28 10.43 6.68
CA MET A 200 3.96 9.28 7.54
C MET A 200 3.83 7.99 6.74
N ALA A 201 3.13 8.02 5.62
CA ALA A 201 2.98 6.88 4.73
C ALA A 201 4.32 6.42 4.16
N TRP A 202 5.16 7.36 3.70
CA TRP A 202 6.50 7.05 3.22
C TRP A 202 7.36 6.38 4.29
N ASN A 203 7.38 6.95 5.49
CA ASN A 203 8.15 6.42 6.61
C ASN A 203 7.65 5.03 7.06
N ALA A 204 6.34 4.79 7.01
CA ALA A 204 5.77 3.48 7.29
C ALA A 204 6.21 2.42 6.25
N PHE A 205 6.22 2.77 4.96
CA PHE A 205 6.71 1.87 3.90
C PHE A 205 8.23 1.64 3.96
N SER A 206 8.99 2.57 4.52
CA SER A 206 10.45 2.44 4.62
C SER A 206 10.90 1.47 5.72
N ASN A 207 10.02 1.10 6.64
CA ASN A 207 10.31 0.11 7.67
C ASN A 207 10.19 -1.31 7.12
N PRO A 208 11.12 -2.21 7.48
CA PRO A 208 11.01 -3.61 7.11
C PRO A 208 9.77 -4.27 7.74
N PHE A 209 9.06 -5.07 6.95
CA PHE A 209 7.88 -5.82 7.37
C PHE A 209 8.28 -7.26 7.66
N ASN A 210 7.88 -7.79 8.83
CA ASN A 210 7.99 -9.23 9.05
C ASN A 210 6.89 -9.92 8.24
N ILE A 211 7.29 -10.74 7.25
CA ILE A 211 6.37 -11.51 6.41
C ILE A 211 6.29 -12.98 6.84
N SER A 212 7.19 -13.42 7.72
CA SER A 212 7.12 -14.72 8.37
C SER A 212 7.95 -14.70 9.66
N GLU A 213 7.30 -14.84 10.80
CA GLU A 213 7.99 -15.01 12.09
C GLU A 213 8.69 -16.34 12.17
N GLU A 214 8.05 -17.38 11.65
CA GLU A 214 8.55 -18.75 11.62
C GLU A 214 9.87 -18.85 10.85
N TYR A 215 9.95 -18.17 9.69
CA TYR A 215 11.13 -18.17 8.82
C TYR A 215 12.05 -16.98 9.09
N LYS A 216 11.74 -16.12 10.07
CA LYS A 216 12.43 -14.85 10.33
C LYS A 216 12.68 -14.07 9.03
N THR A 217 11.63 -13.97 8.20
CA THR A 217 11.74 -13.36 6.88
C THR A 217 11.18 -11.96 6.90
N TRP A 218 11.95 -11.01 6.38
CA TRP A 218 11.64 -9.59 6.34
C TRP A 218 11.53 -9.11 4.90
N LEU A 219 10.50 -8.33 4.61
CA LEU A 219 10.35 -7.61 3.36
C LEU A 219 10.74 -6.15 3.59
N LYS A 220 11.75 -5.67 2.88
CA LYS A 220 12.14 -4.27 2.85
C LYS A 220 11.65 -3.65 1.55
N ILE A 221 10.84 -2.59 1.66
CA ILE A 221 10.36 -1.78 0.55
C ILE A 221 11.04 -0.43 0.65
N THR A 222 11.70 -0.02 -0.44
CA THR A 222 12.34 1.30 -0.54
C THR A 222 11.58 2.13 -1.56
N PRO A 223 10.74 3.09 -1.15
CA PRO A 223 10.02 3.96 -2.05
C PRO A 223 10.98 4.83 -2.87
N ILE A 224 10.67 5.03 -4.17
CA ILE A 224 11.48 5.82 -5.11
C ILE A 224 10.72 7.06 -5.56
N LYS A 225 9.46 6.88 -5.96
CA LYS A 225 8.65 7.91 -6.60
C LYS A 225 7.17 7.66 -6.32
N VAL A 226 6.42 8.74 -6.20
CA VAL A 226 4.96 8.69 -6.09
C VAL A 226 4.35 9.31 -7.35
N ASN A 227 3.34 8.65 -7.90
CA ASN A 227 2.54 9.08 -9.02
C ASN A 227 1.06 9.17 -8.57
N ILE A 228 0.34 10.21 -8.99
CA ILE A 228 -1.07 10.40 -8.63
C ILE A 228 -1.85 10.76 -9.89
N THR A 229 -3.02 10.14 -10.08
CA THR A 229 -3.95 10.51 -11.14
C THR A 229 -4.79 11.72 -10.75
N PRO A 230 -5.42 12.44 -11.70
CA PRO A 230 -6.34 13.52 -11.39
C PRO A 230 -7.46 13.07 -10.43
N LEU A 231 -7.89 13.98 -9.57
CA LEU A 231 -9.03 13.74 -8.67
C LEU A 231 -10.30 13.51 -9.48
N LYS A 232 -11.08 12.51 -9.09
CA LYS A 232 -12.41 12.21 -9.62
C LYS A 232 -13.44 12.45 -8.53
N PHE A 233 -14.47 13.23 -8.82
CA PHE A 233 -15.51 13.59 -7.85
C PHE A 233 -16.76 12.73 -8.10
N TYR A 234 -17.15 11.98 -7.07
CA TYR A 234 -18.37 11.18 -7.05
C TYR A 234 -19.35 11.82 -6.05
N SER A 235 -20.61 11.44 -6.11
CA SER A 235 -21.65 12.02 -5.24
C SER A 235 -21.33 11.99 -3.75
N ASN A 236 -20.60 11.00 -3.27
CA ASN A 236 -20.32 10.77 -1.86
C ASN A 236 -18.83 10.67 -1.50
N GLN A 237 -17.91 10.73 -2.49
CA GLN A 237 -16.48 10.60 -2.25
C GLN A 237 -15.64 11.31 -3.31
N ILE A 238 -14.41 11.63 -2.97
CA ILE A 238 -13.35 11.97 -3.91
C ILE A 238 -12.49 10.72 -4.13
N GLY A 239 -12.19 10.40 -5.37
CA GLY A 239 -11.33 9.28 -5.75
C GLY A 239 -10.09 9.75 -6.49
N THR A 240 -9.00 9.01 -6.34
CA THR A 240 -7.78 9.10 -7.16
C THR A 240 -7.07 7.75 -7.14
N GLU A 241 -6.07 7.59 -7.97
CA GLU A 241 -5.20 6.43 -7.93
C GLU A 241 -3.79 6.89 -7.53
N LEU A 242 -3.22 6.17 -6.57
CA LEU A 242 -1.88 6.37 -6.06
C LEU A 242 -0.98 5.26 -6.58
N GLY A 243 0.09 5.62 -7.27
CA GLY A 243 1.15 4.71 -7.70
C GLY A 243 2.44 5.00 -6.95
N ILE A 244 3.08 3.97 -6.40
CA ILE A 244 4.36 4.09 -5.72
C ILE A 244 5.36 3.19 -6.43
N ASP A 245 6.37 3.77 -7.05
CA ASP A 245 7.52 3.03 -7.55
C ASP A 245 8.43 2.68 -6.38
N VAL A 246 8.83 1.43 -6.28
CA VAL A 246 9.61 0.90 -5.16
C VAL A 246 10.72 -0.03 -5.63
N PHE A 247 11.77 -0.17 -4.83
CA PHE A 247 12.60 -1.37 -4.78
C PHE A 247 12.14 -2.23 -3.63
N SER A 248 12.11 -3.55 -3.82
CA SER A 248 11.76 -4.51 -2.78
C SER A 248 12.78 -5.64 -2.71
N GLU A 249 13.10 -6.02 -1.48
CA GLU A 249 14.12 -7.01 -1.15
C GLU A 249 13.62 -7.85 0.02
N THR A 250 13.92 -9.14 0.04
CA THR A 250 13.68 -9.99 1.22
C THR A 250 14.99 -10.32 1.90
N PHE A 251 14.92 -10.40 3.23
CA PHE A 251 16.04 -10.75 4.09
C PHE A 251 15.61 -11.88 5.03
N THR A 252 16.49 -12.79 5.33
CA THR A 252 16.29 -13.85 6.32
C THR A 252 17.17 -13.60 7.54
N GLY A 253 16.72 -14.04 8.72
CA GLY A 253 17.43 -13.87 9.98
C GLY A 253 17.15 -12.57 10.70
N THR A 254 18.13 -11.73 10.93
CA THR A 254 17.98 -10.45 11.63
C THR A 254 17.23 -9.42 10.81
N GLN A 255 16.42 -8.61 11.48
CA GLN A 255 15.71 -7.51 10.82
C GLN A 255 16.72 -6.55 10.15
N PRO A 256 16.58 -6.29 8.84
CA PRO A 256 17.43 -5.31 8.17
C PRO A 256 17.17 -3.90 8.70
N ALA A 257 18.15 -3.02 8.58
CA ALA A 257 18.00 -1.62 8.97
C ALA A 257 16.90 -0.93 8.15
N SER A 258 16.09 -0.11 8.81
CA SER A 258 15.11 0.75 8.17
C SER A 258 15.81 1.77 7.26
N SER A 259 15.14 2.19 6.20
CA SER A 259 15.58 3.33 5.41
C SER A 259 15.52 4.62 6.25
N PRO A 260 16.37 5.62 5.98
CA PRO A 260 16.32 6.89 6.69
C PRO A 260 14.92 7.51 6.65
N LEU A 261 14.45 8.01 7.80
CA LEU A 261 13.16 8.70 7.87
C LEU A 261 13.24 10.06 7.19
N ILE A 262 12.23 10.38 6.39
CA ILE A 262 12.09 11.69 5.77
C ILE A 262 11.28 12.64 6.66
N LYS A 263 11.60 13.93 6.62
CA LYS A 263 10.84 15.00 7.28
C LYS A 263 9.89 15.73 6.32
N THR A 264 10.18 15.66 5.04
CA THR A 264 9.39 16.28 3.97
C THR A 264 9.22 15.28 2.85
N ALA A 265 7.99 15.05 2.40
CA ALA A 265 7.74 14.18 1.26
C ALA A 265 8.19 14.85 -0.04
N ALA A 266 8.84 14.08 -0.90
CA ALA A 266 9.16 14.53 -2.24
C ALA A 266 7.88 14.84 -3.04
N ASN A 267 7.97 15.72 -4.03
CA ASN A 267 6.86 15.99 -4.91
C ASN A 267 6.42 14.73 -5.65
N PHE A 268 5.11 14.55 -5.75
CA PHE A 268 4.58 13.49 -6.61
C PHE A 268 4.54 13.92 -8.08
N SER A 269 4.46 12.95 -8.98
CA SER A 269 4.20 13.21 -10.40
C SER A 269 2.72 13.04 -10.70
N SER A 270 2.12 14.02 -11.36
CA SER A 270 0.78 13.88 -11.91
C SER A 270 0.84 13.08 -13.21
N VAL A 271 0.06 12.01 -13.31
CA VAL A 271 -0.01 11.13 -14.47
C VAL A 271 -1.48 10.94 -14.88
N PRO A 272 -1.81 10.80 -16.19
CA PRO A 272 -3.19 10.71 -16.62
C PRO A 272 -3.87 9.41 -16.20
N ALA A 273 -3.11 8.33 -16.09
CA ALA A 273 -3.57 7.01 -15.64
C ALA A 273 -2.42 6.20 -15.05
N LEU A 274 -2.75 5.22 -14.24
CA LEU A 274 -1.84 4.20 -13.73
C LEU A 274 -2.27 2.82 -14.26
N ASN A 275 -1.33 1.88 -14.28
CA ASN A 275 -1.67 0.50 -14.59
C ASN A 275 -2.47 -0.09 -13.42
N ASP A 276 -3.56 -0.77 -13.72
CA ASP A 276 -4.45 -1.39 -12.72
C ASP A 276 -3.79 -2.56 -11.98
N THR A 277 -2.61 -3.00 -12.42
CA THR A 277 -1.92 -4.15 -11.86
C THR A 277 -0.93 -3.73 -10.78
N PHE A 278 -1.18 -4.17 -9.57
CA PHE A 278 -0.17 -4.24 -8.52
C PHE A 278 0.77 -5.40 -8.83
N LEU A 279 2.03 -5.10 -9.13
CA LEU A 279 3.09 -6.08 -9.27
C LEU A 279 4.25 -5.71 -8.35
N LEU A 280 4.45 -6.52 -7.31
CA LEU A 280 5.62 -6.44 -6.45
C LEU A 280 6.56 -7.59 -6.79
N GLN A 281 7.76 -7.26 -7.26
CA GLN A 281 8.82 -8.23 -7.54
C GLN A 281 9.85 -8.17 -6.42
N THR A 282 10.03 -9.27 -5.71
CA THR A 282 11.02 -9.41 -4.64
C THR A 282 12.10 -10.41 -5.04
N THR A 283 13.32 -10.23 -4.52
CA THR A 283 14.39 -11.21 -4.69
C THR A 283 14.55 -12.04 -3.43
N ALA A 284 14.55 -13.37 -3.58
CA ALA A 284 14.89 -14.31 -2.51
C ALA A 284 16.20 -14.99 -2.84
N ASN A 285 17.16 -15.00 -1.93
CA ASN A 285 18.47 -15.61 -2.13
C ASN A 285 18.67 -16.82 -1.21
N ILE A 286 19.14 -17.93 -1.78
CA ILE A 286 19.47 -19.16 -1.07
C ILE A 286 21.00 -19.37 -1.21
N PRO A 287 21.79 -19.12 -0.16
CA PRO A 287 23.24 -19.39 -0.20
C PRO A 287 23.54 -20.86 -0.51
N PHE A 288 24.67 -21.15 -1.17
CA PHE A 288 25.05 -22.53 -1.46
C PHE A 288 25.31 -23.37 -0.20
N THR A 289 25.79 -22.77 0.88
CA THR A 289 25.90 -23.42 2.18
C THR A 289 24.57 -23.98 2.64
N GLU A 290 23.54 -23.16 2.52
CA GLU A 290 22.18 -23.50 2.91
C GLU A 290 21.55 -24.52 1.96
N ALA A 291 21.71 -24.34 0.64
CA ALA A 291 21.29 -25.33 -0.35
C ALA A 291 21.95 -26.69 -0.09
N THR A 292 23.20 -26.70 0.40
CA THR A 292 23.92 -27.92 0.82
C THR A 292 23.24 -28.57 2.03
N GLU A 293 22.90 -27.82 3.07
CA GLU A 293 22.24 -28.37 4.26
C GLU A 293 20.82 -28.88 3.92
N ILE A 294 20.09 -28.19 3.06
CA ILE A 294 18.81 -28.68 2.55
C ILE A 294 19.00 -30.03 1.85
N ALA A 295 19.95 -30.10 0.93
CA ALA A 295 20.23 -31.33 0.19
C ALA A 295 20.66 -32.47 1.13
N ARG A 296 21.51 -32.20 2.13
CA ARG A 296 21.93 -33.19 3.16
C ARG A 296 20.70 -33.71 3.91
N ASN A 297 19.84 -32.82 4.41
CA ASN A 297 18.64 -33.22 5.14
C ASN A 297 17.68 -34.06 4.29
N MET A 298 17.62 -33.79 2.98
CA MET A 298 16.76 -34.51 2.06
C MET A 298 17.26 -35.89 1.73
N PHE A 299 18.58 -36.08 1.56
CA PHE A 299 19.14 -37.24 0.88
C PHE A 299 20.14 -38.02 1.72
N LEU A 300 20.74 -37.43 2.76
CA LEU A 300 21.78 -38.06 3.53
C LEU A 300 21.27 -39.33 4.24
N ASN A 301 22.08 -40.38 4.22
CA ASN A 301 21.79 -41.66 4.85
C ASN A 301 20.53 -42.40 4.36
N ARG A 302 19.90 -41.96 3.27
CA ARG A 302 18.81 -42.67 2.64
C ARG A 302 19.33 -43.76 1.70
N GLU A 303 18.63 -44.88 1.64
CA GLU A 303 18.90 -45.95 0.72
C GLU A 303 18.04 -45.88 -0.52
N TYR A 304 18.66 -45.94 -1.66
CA TYR A 304 18.00 -45.92 -2.96
C TYR A 304 18.20 -47.27 -3.64
N ASN A 305 17.09 -47.96 -3.95
CA ASN A 305 17.12 -49.24 -4.66
C ASN A 305 17.21 -49.01 -6.18
N ILE A 306 18.31 -49.47 -6.76
CA ILE A 306 18.53 -49.47 -8.20
C ILE A 306 18.60 -50.92 -8.65
N ARG A 307 17.55 -51.46 -9.26
CA ARG A 307 17.42 -52.86 -9.73
C ARG A 307 17.77 -53.91 -8.65
N GLY A 308 17.22 -53.74 -7.47
CA GLY A 308 17.45 -54.68 -6.38
C GLY A 308 18.77 -54.51 -5.62
N SER A 309 19.55 -53.49 -5.98
CA SER A 309 20.81 -53.17 -5.31
C SER A 309 20.69 -51.81 -4.62
N SER A 310 21.22 -51.70 -3.38
CA SER A 310 21.15 -50.51 -2.58
C SER A 310 22.31 -49.55 -2.86
N VAL A 311 21.97 -48.25 -2.95
CA VAL A 311 22.95 -47.15 -3.01
C VAL A 311 22.60 -46.18 -1.87
N LYS A 312 23.59 -45.84 -1.08
CA LYS A 312 23.47 -44.90 0.04
C LYS A 312 24.29 -43.65 -0.21
N ILE A 313 23.73 -42.50 0.11
CA ILE A 313 24.39 -41.19 0.00
C ILE A 313 25.06 -40.88 1.35
N LYS A 314 26.38 -40.66 1.33
CA LYS A 314 27.21 -40.40 2.53
C LYS A 314 27.45 -38.93 2.77
N ASP A 315 27.59 -38.14 1.72
CA ASP A 315 27.73 -36.70 1.80
C ASP A 315 27.20 -36.03 0.54
N ILE A 316 26.75 -34.77 0.66
CA ILE A 316 26.31 -33.95 -0.44
C ILE A 316 26.88 -32.55 -0.28
N LYS A 317 27.29 -31.95 -1.40
CA LYS A 317 27.69 -30.56 -1.49
C LYS A 317 27.02 -29.91 -2.70
N VAL A 318 26.49 -28.72 -2.50
CA VAL A 318 25.87 -27.88 -3.53
C VAL A 318 26.72 -26.64 -3.76
N TYR A 319 26.99 -26.32 -5.02
CA TYR A 319 27.76 -25.13 -5.42
C TYR A 319 27.35 -24.67 -6.83
N GLY A 320 27.76 -23.47 -7.24
CA GLY A 320 27.48 -22.92 -8.56
C GLY A 320 28.67 -23.07 -9.50
N VAL A 321 28.39 -23.34 -10.77
CA VAL A 321 29.37 -23.25 -11.88
C VAL A 321 28.61 -22.60 -13.05
N ASP A 322 29.04 -21.41 -13.44
CA ASP A 322 28.37 -20.60 -14.46
C ASP A 322 26.88 -20.38 -14.09
N ASP A 323 25.97 -20.74 -14.98
CA ASP A 323 24.53 -20.66 -14.80
C ASP A 323 23.87 -21.91 -14.19
N LYS A 324 24.69 -22.88 -13.71
CA LYS A 324 24.21 -24.19 -13.26
C LYS A 324 24.47 -24.42 -11.78
N VAL A 325 23.50 -25.06 -11.14
CA VAL A 325 23.68 -25.71 -9.84
C VAL A 325 24.48 -27.01 -10.07
N MET A 326 25.50 -27.20 -9.28
CA MET A 326 26.29 -28.43 -9.19
C MET A 326 26.01 -29.11 -7.86
N ILE A 327 25.62 -30.38 -7.91
CA ILE A 327 25.45 -31.25 -6.75
C ILE A 327 26.50 -32.35 -6.85
N GLU A 328 27.40 -32.39 -5.87
CA GLU A 328 28.37 -33.48 -5.68
C GLU A 328 27.85 -34.36 -4.55
N ALA A 329 27.63 -35.64 -4.82
CA ALA A 329 27.17 -36.61 -3.84
C ALA A 329 28.19 -37.75 -3.72
N GLU A 330 28.65 -38.05 -2.51
CA GLU A 330 29.44 -39.23 -2.22
C GLU A 330 28.51 -40.42 -1.97
N THR A 331 28.75 -41.54 -2.70
CA THR A 331 27.89 -42.71 -2.67
C THR A 331 28.62 -43.96 -2.25
N GLU A 332 27.92 -44.85 -1.54
CA GLU A 332 28.40 -46.20 -1.19
C GLU A 332 27.35 -47.27 -1.52
N GLY A 333 27.76 -48.53 -1.48
CA GLY A 333 26.94 -49.68 -1.85
C GLY A 333 27.19 -50.12 -3.28
N TYR A 334 26.13 -50.41 -4.04
CA TYR A 334 26.23 -50.86 -5.43
C TYR A 334 26.97 -49.87 -6.36
N ILE A 335 26.78 -48.59 -6.11
CA ILE A 335 27.53 -47.51 -6.75
C ILE A 335 28.43 -46.89 -5.65
N LYS A 336 29.76 -47.05 -5.79
CA LYS A 336 30.73 -46.45 -4.90
C LYS A 336 31.56 -45.42 -5.67
N GLY A 337 31.50 -44.14 -5.20
CA GLY A 337 32.25 -43.07 -5.86
C GLY A 337 31.60 -41.71 -5.65
N LYS A 338 31.97 -40.75 -6.48
CA LYS A 338 31.39 -39.42 -6.48
C LYS A 338 30.49 -39.22 -7.67
N ALA A 339 29.20 -38.95 -7.41
CA ALA A 339 28.21 -38.57 -8.40
C ALA A 339 28.16 -37.05 -8.55
N PHE A 340 28.20 -36.57 -9.77
CA PHE A 340 28.08 -35.15 -10.11
C PHE A 340 26.80 -34.93 -10.92
N ILE A 341 25.96 -34.09 -10.42
CA ILE A 341 24.73 -33.70 -11.07
C ILE A 341 24.82 -32.18 -11.36
N SER A 342 24.54 -31.77 -12.56
CA SER A 342 24.45 -30.34 -12.90
C SER A 342 23.17 -30.05 -13.64
N GLY A 343 22.57 -28.90 -13.38
CA GLY A 343 21.36 -28.47 -14.07
C GLY A 343 21.06 -26.99 -13.82
N ILE A 344 20.18 -26.45 -14.64
CA ILE A 344 19.70 -25.08 -14.49
C ILE A 344 18.47 -25.13 -13.58
N PRO A 345 18.45 -24.37 -12.47
CA PRO A 345 17.28 -24.32 -11.60
C PRO A 345 16.15 -23.56 -12.27
N VAL A 346 14.96 -24.16 -12.37
CA VAL A 346 13.75 -23.57 -12.94
C VAL A 346 12.54 -23.83 -12.03
N TYR A 347 11.57 -22.94 -12.09
CA TYR A 347 10.30 -23.15 -11.40
C TYR A 347 9.32 -23.91 -12.30
N ASP A 348 8.86 -25.06 -11.81
CA ASP A 348 7.79 -25.84 -12.43
C ASP A 348 6.45 -25.43 -11.80
N GLU A 349 5.70 -24.62 -12.52
CA GLU A 349 4.42 -24.10 -12.04
C GLU A 349 3.36 -25.19 -11.85
N ALA A 350 3.36 -26.23 -12.68
CA ALA A 350 2.38 -27.31 -12.60
C ALA A 350 2.59 -28.18 -11.36
N ARG A 351 3.83 -28.43 -10.99
CA ARG A 351 4.20 -29.22 -9.82
C ARG A 351 4.44 -28.39 -8.55
N LYS A 352 4.47 -27.07 -8.67
CA LYS A 352 4.81 -26.13 -7.59
C LYS A 352 6.14 -26.48 -6.92
N LYS A 353 7.18 -26.64 -7.76
CA LYS A 353 8.53 -27.02 -7.33
C LYS A 353 9.60 -26.24 -8.08
N ILE A 354 10.73 -25.98 -7.43
CA ILE A 354 11.96 -25.61 -8.10
C ILE A 354 12.66 -26.91 -8.44
N VAL A 355 12.89 -27.17 -9.72
CA VAL A 355 13.51 -28.39 -10.27
C VAL A 355 14.76 -28.02 -11.06
N LEU A 356 15.60 -29.02 -11.37
CA LEU A 356 16.71 -28.86 -12.30
C LEU A 356 16.24 -29.21 -13.71
N SER A 357 16.58 -28.38 -14.67
CA SER A 357 16.40 -28.65 -16.11
C SER A 357 17.75 -28.79 -16.79
N ASN A 358 17.77 -29.38 -18.00
CA ASN A 358 18.98 -29.67 -18.73
C ASN A 358 20.01 -30.43 -17.89
N THR A 359 19.52 -31.39 -17.12
CA THR A 359 20.28 -32.10 -16.11
C THR A 359 21.33 -33.00 -16.76
N LYS A 360 22.57 -32.93 -16.29
CA LYS A 360 23.65 -33.83 -16.63
C LYS A 360 24.05 -34.61 -15.40
N PHE A 361 24.29 -35.91 -15.59
CA PHE A 361 24.77 -36.82 -14.56
C PHE A 361 26.12 -37.41 -14.98
N ASN A 362 27.09 -37.44 -14.08
CA ASN A 362 28.38 -38.07 -14.27
C ASN A 362 28.77 -38.78 -12.97
N LEU A 363 29.39 -39.96 -13.10
CA LEU A 363 29.91 -40.71 -11.97
C LEU A 363 31.41 -40.88 -12.12
N ARG A 364 32.18 -40.48 -11.10
CA ARG A 364 33.59 -40.77 -10.95
C ARG A 364 33.75 -41.94 -9.99
N THR A 365 34.14 -43.11 -10.50
CA THR A 365 34.38 -44.34 -9.75
C THR A 365 35.66 -45.01 -10.24
N ALA A 366 36.35 -45.68 -9.35
CA ALA A 366 37.51 -46.49 -9.69
C ALA A 366 37.16 -47.84 -10.39
N ASN A 367 35.88 -48.25 -10.31
CA ASN A 367 35.41 -49.52 -10.82
C ASN A 367 34.86 -49.36 -12.25
N ILE A 368 35.51 -49.99 -13.24
CA ILE A 368 35.16 -49.93 -14.66
C ILE A 368 33.75 -50.51 -14.92
N LEU A 369 33.37 -51.58 -14.23
CA LEU A 369 32.05 -52.22 -14.37
C LEU A 369 30.94 -51.29 -13.89
N GLN A 370 31.18 -50.57 -12.80
CA GLN A 370 30.22 -49.56 -12.30
C GLN A 370 30.10 -48.39 -13.25
N LYS A 371 31.19 -47.96 -13.90
CA LYS A 371 31.15 -46.90 -14.90
C LYS A 371 30.28 -47.27 -16.10
N THR A 372 30.40 -48.51 -16.58
CA THR A 372 29.59 -49.03 -17.67
C THR A 372 28.12 -49.21 -17.27
N ALA A 373 27.85 -49.76 -16.09
CA ALA A 373 26.50 -49.90 -15.56
C ALA A 373 25.80 -48.54 -15.41
N THR A 374 26.52 -47.52 -14.94
CA THR A 374 25.95 -46.16 -14.74
C THR A 374 25.56 -45.49 -16.04
N LEU A 375 26.27 -45.75 -17.16
CA LEU A 375 25.88 -45.22 -18.46
C LEU A 375 24.52 -45.76 -18.90
N LEU A 376 24.17 -47.00 -18.57
CA LEU A 376 22.88 -47.62 -18.91
C LEU A 376 21.72 -47.01 -18.09
N PHE A 377 22.01 -46.45 -16.89
CA PHE A 377 20.99 -45.86 -16.02
C PHE A 377 20.93 -44.34 -16.04
N ARG A 378 21.89 -43.71 -16.69
CA ARG A 378 22.02 -42.24 -16.74
C ARG A 378 20.71 -41.54 -17.08
N GLY A 379 20.02 -41.99 -18.14
CA GLY A 379 18.75 -41.37 -18.58
C GLY A 379 17.65 -41.48 -17.51
N ARG A 380 17.59 -42.64 -16.80
CA ARG A 380 16.59 -42.82 -15.72
C ARG A 380 16.90 -41.97 -14.50
N ILE A 381 18.17 -41.85 -14.12
CA ILE A 381 18.59 -40.99 -13.01
C ILE A 381 18.29 -39.53 -13.33
N VAL A 382 18.61 -39.06 -14.53
CA VAL A 382 18.31 -37.70 -14.98
C VAL A 382 16.82 -37.45 -14.92
N LYS A 383 16.01 -38.36 -15.50
CA LYS A 383 14.55 -38.24 -15.49
C LYS A 383 13.98 -38.20 -14.07
N MET A 384 14.46 -39.04 -13.18
CA MET A 384 14.07 -39.06 -11.78
C MET A 384 14.40 -37.72 -11.08
N ILE A 385 15.59 -37.14 -11.35
CA ILE A 385 15.99 -35.85 -10.78
C ILE A 385 15.09 -34.70 -11.29
N GLU A 386 14.77 -34.70 -12.58
CA GLU A 386 13.95 -33.66 -13.20
C GLU A 386 12.46 -33.78 -12.85
N GLU A 387 11.93 -35.00 -12.70
CA GLU A 387 10.50 -35.23 -12.49
C GLU A 387 10.10 -35.45 -11.03
N GLU A 388 10.89 -36.17 -10.26
CA GLU A 388 10.49 -36.60 -8.91
C GLU A 388 11.05 -35.68 -7.82
N TYR A 389 12.30 -35.22 -7.99
CA TYR A 389 12.99 -34.39 -6.99
C TYR A 389 12.87 -32.89 -7.32
N GLY A 390 12.87 -32.09 -6.30
CA GLY A 390 12.80 -30.63 -6.38
C GLY A 390 12.39 -30.02 -5.04
N ILE A 391 12.53 -28.72 -4.94
CA ILE A 391 12.18 -27.98 -3.74
C ILE A 391 10.70 -27.57 -3.85
N PRO A 392 9.80 -28.11 -3.01
CA PRO A 392 8.37 -27.77 -3.07
C PRO A 392 8.18 -26.33 -2.55
N THR A 393 7.41 -25.52 -3.29
CA THR A 393 7.14 -24.11 -2.96
C THR A 393 5.72 -23.87 -2.44
N GLN A 394 4.81 -24.82 -2.55
CA GLN A 394 3.38 -24.66 -2.29
C GLN A 394 3.05 -24.12 -0.89
N GLU A 395 3.67 -24.69 0.15
CA GLU A 395 3.39 -24.24 1.53
C GLU A 395 4.01 -22.86 1.79
N LEU A 396 5.19 -22.59 1.22
CA LEU A 396 5.83 -21.29 1.30
C LEU A 396 4.99 -20.21 0.59
N GLU A 397 4.50 -20.50 -0.62
CA GLU A 397 3.60 -19.61 -1.36
C GLU A 397 2.35 -19.30 -0.52
N LYS A 398 1.73 -20.32 0.08
CA LYS A 398 0.51 -20.18 0.89
C LYS A 398 0.74 -19.37 2.16
N SER A 399 1.80 -19.66 2.91
CA SER A 399 2.13 -18.93 4.16
C SER A 399 2.52 -17.49 3.89
N SER A 400 3.35 -17.25 2.87
CA SER A 400 3.74 -15.90 2.46
C SER A 400 2.55 -15.08 1.97
N LYS A 401 1.66 -15.67 1.17
CA LYS A 401 0.41 -15.02 0.73
C LYS A 401 -0.40 -14.55 1.94
N LYS A 402 -0.64 -15.42 2.91
CA LYS A 402 -1.39 -15.09 4.13
C LYS A 402 -0.74 -13.95 4.90
N SER A 403 0.57 -13.99 5.13
CA SER A 403 1.30 -12.96 5.88
C SER A 403 1.26 -11.60 5.17
N ILE A 404 1.38 -11.59 3.83
CA ILE A 404 1.28 -10.35 3.04
C ILE A 404 -0.14 -9.79 3.11
N GLU A 405 -1.18 -10.64 3.01
CA GLU A 405 -2.57 -10.21 3.16
C GLU A 405 -2.86 -9.64 4.56
N GLU A 406 -2.33 -10.23 5.61
CA GLU A 406 -2.41 -9.71 6.98
C GLU A 406 -1.71 -8.36 7.11
N ALA A 407 -0.56 -8.19 6.46
CA ALA A 407 0.12 -6.90 6.40
C ALA A 407 -0.70 -5.84 5.65
N PHE A 408 -1.39 -6.19 4.58
CA PHE A 408 -2.23 -5.25 3.82
C PHE A 408 -3.50 -4.85 4.57
N ASN A 409 -4.16 -5.79 5.26
CA ASN A 409 -5.49 -5.58 5.82
C ASN A 409 -5.44 -5.02 7.26
N LYS A 410 -4.89 -3.81 7.40
CA LYS A 410 -4.83 -3.12 8.70
C LYS A 410 -4.97 -1.61 8.57
N GLU A 411 -5.19 -0.97 9.70
CA GLU A 411 -5.11 0.47 9.86
C GLU A 411 -3.67 0.84 10.17
N TYR A 412 -3.02 1.55 9.24
CA TYR A 412 -1.62 1.97 9.38
C TYR A 412 -1.44 3.22 10.23
N TYR A 413 -2.46 4.05 10.23
CA TYR A 413 -2.58 5.24 11.04
C TYR A 413 -4.07 5.51 11.29
N LYS A 414 -4.39 6.20 12.38
CA LYS A 414 -5.77 6.59 12.70
C LYS A 414 -6.44 7.20 11.47
N GLY A 415 -7.45 6.51 10.97
CA GLY A 415 -8.19 6.94 9.79
C GLY A 415 -7.62 6.54 8.44
N LEU A 416 -6.46 5.87 8.36
CA LEU A 416 -5.88 5.35 7.13
C LEU A 416 -5.93 3.82 7.11
N LYS A 417 -7.00 3.27 6.56
CA LYS A 417 -7.19 1.82 6.44
C LYS A 417 -6.81 1.35 5.05
N MET A 418 -5.86 0.43 4.99
CA MET A 418 -5.54 -0.32 3.78
C MET A 418 -6.25 -1.66 3.79
N THR A 419 -6.74 -2.10 2.63
CA THR A 419 -7.32 -3.43 2.40
C THR A 419 -6.77 -3.98 1.10
N GLY A 420 -6.54 -5.29 1.04
CA GLY A 420 -6.00 -5.91 -0.16
C GLY A 420 -6.09 -7.42 -0.16
N ALA A 421 -5.90 -8.02 -1.32
CA ALA A 421 -5.83 -9.46 -1.52
C ALA A 421 -4.71 -9.81 -2.51
N VAL A 422 -3.98 -10.88 -2.22
CA VAL A 422 -2.94 -11.42 -3.08
C VAL A 422 -3.52 -12.49 -3.99
N PHE A 423 -3.46 -12.32 -5.31
CA PHE A 423 -3.96 -13.31 -6.26
C PHE A 423 -2.93 -14.36 -6.58
N ASN A 424 -1.68 -13.92 -6.78
CA ASN A 424 -0.60 -14.77 -7.21
C ASN A 424 0.68 -14.39 -6.48
N LEU A 425 1.43 -15.40 -6.09
CA LEU A 425 2.76 -15.28 -5.51
C LEU A 425 3.54 -16.49 -5.98
N LYS A 426 4.49 -16.29 -6.90
CA LYS A 426 5.27 -17.39 -7.47
C LYS A 426 6.64 -16.93 -7.94
N PRO A 427 7.64 -17.82 -7.97
CA PRO A 427 8.89 -17.57 -8.68
C PRO A 427 8.64 -17.32 -10.16
N SER A 428 9.19 -16.23 -10.70
CA SER A 428 9.11 -15.88 -12.12
C SER A 428 10.43 -16.09 -12.85
N ARG A 429 11.54 -15.89 -12.17
CA ARG A 429 12.89 -16.12 -12.68
C ARG A 429 13.77 -16.70 -11.57
N ILE A 430 14.65 -17.61 -11.96
CA ILE A 430 15.68 -18.14 -11.08
C ILE A 430 17.01 -17.99 -11.80
N PHE A 431 18.02 -17.48 -11.12
CA PHE A 431 19.35 -17.31 -11.65
C PHE A 431 20.42 -17.57 -10.60
N MET A 432 21.62 -17.82 -11.05
CA MET A 432 22.76 -18.05 -10.18
C MET A 432 23.48 -16.76 -9.86
N ASN A 433 23.98 -16.65 -8.66
CA ASN A 433 24.94 -15.62 -8.27
C ASN A 433 26.20 -16.30 -7.67
N PRO A 434 27.31 -15.58 -7.44
CA PRO A 434 28.54 -16.21 -6.95
C PRO A 434 28.40 -16.94 -5.61
N TYR A 435 27.38 -16.65 -4.82
CA TYR A 435 27.19 -17.17 -3.46
C TYR A 435 25.98 -18.08 -3.30
N GLY A 436 25.09 -18.13 -4.30
CA GLY A 436 23.85 -18.90 -4.17
C GLY A 436 22.94 -18.84 -5.38
N ILE A 437 21.71 -19.23 -5.13
CA ILE A 437 20.59 -19.23 -6.09
C ILE A 437 19.69 -18.06 -5.73
N THR A 438 19.39 -17.20 -6.69
CA THR A 438 18.42 -16.10 -6.52
C THR A 438 17.14 -16.40 -7.28
N ALA A 439 16.02 -16.32 -6.60
CA ALA A 439 14.70 -16.36 -7.20
C ALA A 439 14.08 -14.96 -7.18
N VAL A 440 13.48 -14.55 -8.30
CA VAL A 440 12.59 -13.39 -8.38
C VAL A 440 11.18 -13.90 -8.16
N ILE A 441 10.52 -13.36 -7.15
CA ILE A 441 9.15 -13.71 -6.78
C ILE A 441 8.22 -12.61 -7.24
N ASP A 442 7.28 -12.95 -8.11
CA ASP A 442 6.23 -12.05 -8.55
C ASP A 442 5.02 -12.18 -7.61
N THR A 443 4.62 -11.05 -7.04
CA THR A 443 3.41 -10.95 -6.23
C THR A 443 2.44 -10.01 -6.92
N ASN A 444 1.29 -10.57 -7.36
CA ASN A 444 0.18 -9.80 -7.91
C ASN A 444 -0.92 -9.68 -6.86
N ALA A 445 -1.39 -8.46 -6.64
CA ALA A 445 -2.35 -8.16 -5.60
C ALA A 445 -3.32 -7.04 -6.03
N THR A 446 -4.37 -6.84 -5.27
CA THR A 446 -5.10 -5.57 -5.23
C THR A 446 -4.88 -4.91 -3.89
N LEU A 447 -4.79 -3.59 -3.92
CA LEU A 447 -4.80 -2.75 -2.72
C LEU A 447 -5.84 -1.66 -2.88
N LYS A 448 -6.40 -1.22 -1.76
CA LYS A 448 -7.27 -0.04 -1.67
C LYS A 448 -6.96 0.71 -0.40
N LEU A 449 -6.79 2.01 -0.50
CA LEU A 449 -6.64 2.91 0.64
C LEU A 449 -7.95 3.67 0.88
N THR A 450 -8.48 3.58 2.09
CA THR A 450 -9.67 4.31 2.51
C THR A 450 -9.30 5.25 3.65
N VAL A 451 -9.69 6.51 3.50
CA VAL A 451 -9.53 7.54 4.52
C VAL A 451 -10.81 7.61 5.32
N LYS A 452 -10.75 7.40 6.66
CA LYS A 452 -11.94 7.40 7.52
C LYS A 452 -11.54 7.84 8.93
N GLY A 453 -12.22 8.86 9.48
CA GLY A 453 -12.00 9.33 10.86
C GLY A 453 -10.69 10.10 11.05
N ILE A 454 -10.30 10.91 10.08
CA ILE A 454 -9.17 11.85 10.17
C ILE A 454 -9.51 13.06 11.05
#